data_430dd71d457183ba613de0279a6a2210
#
_entry.id   430dd71d457183ba613de0279a6a2210
#
_cell.length_a   1.000
_cell.length_b   1.000
_cell.length_c   1.000
_cell.angle_alpha   90.00
_cell.angle_beta   90.00
_cell.angle_gamma   90.00
#
_symmetry.space_group_name_H-M   'P 1'
#
loop_
_entity.id
_entity.type
_entity.pdbx_description
1 polymer ?
#
loop_
_entity_poly.entity_id
_entity_poly.type
_entity_poly.pdbx_seq_one_letter_code
_entity_poly.pdbx_strand_id
1 'polypeptide(L)'
;MGTPSFLLGSGLICEPRFKWFQAIATHFLKVPVFNDDPVSPPYDADMEDPRIAEHYKAQIRASLNAQIAFLEGQTGKKLDIGRFREIMKNSQEAIRYWYEVLELRKAVPCPMGSEDYFTAIIPFLYLAGEREAVDFYRDLYREVKERVDRGVGVIPEERYRFGWLGIPPWFNLGLFNYLQTLGAMVCIESTYYVGHPVEVDLTDPVEGWVERTWQTGKFKNQQGSEANPDICNPGVFNPGVGGELIKRWVSEYRLDGAIAHRTRSCRATSMGQLHMKNILAELGVPMMIFESDMVDPRAWSDAQIKRQFQDFLEIVETHKKRKS
;
A
#
# COMPACT_ATOMS: atom_id res chain seq x y z
N MET A 1 25.95 10.69 -8.63
CA MET A 1 25.13 9.83 -9.51
C MET A 1 25.28 10.30 -10.93
N GLY A 2 25.40 9.39 -11.92
CA GLY A 2 25.42 9.75 -13.32
C GLY A 2 24.04 10.22 -13.83
N THR A 3 24.02 10.90 -14.97
CA THR A 3 22.75 11.24 -15.65
C THR A 3 22.09 9.95 -16.18
N PRO A 4 20.80 9.71 -15.95
CA PRO A 4 20.13 8.54 -16.48
C PRO A 4 20.11 8.57 -18.02
N SER A 5 20.27 7.40 -18.64
CA SER A 5 20.24 7.25 -20.09
C SER A 5 18.81 7.18 -20.66
N PHE A 6 17.88 6.78 -19.85
CA PHE A 6 16.43 6.74 -20.14
C PHE A 6 15.63 6.77 -18.85
N LEU A 7 14.32 6.98 -18.95
CA LEU A 7 13.41 6.96 -17.81
C LEU A 7 12.28 5.94 -18.05
N LEU A 8 11.87 5.30 -16.94
CA LEU A 8 10.67 4.46 -16.88
C LEU A 8 9.65 5.14 -15.96
N GLY A 9 8.53 5.52 -16.49
CA GLY A 9 7.41 6.09 -15.75
C GLY A 9 6.25 5.11 -15.65
N SER A 10 5.39 5.33 -14.68
CA SER A 10 4.13 4.61 -14.56
C SER A 10 2.98 5.59 -14.38
N GLY A 11 1.93 5.42 -15.17
CA GLY A 11 0.69 6.21 -15.12
C GLY A 11 -0.32 5.71 -14.08
N LEU A 12 -0.06 4.57 -13.44
CA LEU A 12 -1.08 3.80 -12.71
C LEU A 12 -1.66 4.52 -11.48
N ILE A 13 -0.88 5.33 -10.75
CA ILE A 13 -1.33 5.88 -9.45
C ILE A 13 -1.19 7.40 -9.38
N CYS A 14 -0.06 7.93 -9.82
CA CYS A 14 0.32 9.33 -9.62
C CYS A 14 0.32 10.12 -10.91
N GLU A 15 -0.75 10.87 -11.19
CA GLU A 15 -0.78 11.81 -12.31
C GLU A 15 0.41 12.80 -12.31
N PRO A 16 0.81 13.42 -11.18
CA PRO A 16 1.99 14.28 -11.16
C PRO A 16 3.27 13.55 -11.56
N ARG A 17 3.46 12.29 -11.10
CA ARG A 17 4.65 11.50 -11.44
C ARG A 17 4.78 11.25 -12.93
N PHE A 18 3.69 10.89 -13.59
CA PHE A 18 3.67 10.70 -15.03
C PHE A 18 4.12 11.97 -15.77
N LYS A 19 3.58 13.12 -15.38
CA LYS A 19 3.95 14.43 -15.94
C LYS A 19 5.40 14.82 -15.63
N TRP A 20 5.89 14.51 -14.44
CA TRP A 20 7.29 14.77 -14.07
C TRP A 20 8.27 13.99 -14.94
N PHE A 21 8.02 12.70 -15.16
CA PHE A 21 8.88 11.89 -16.02
C PHE A 21 8.93 12.43 -17.43
N GLN A 22 7.78 12.81 -18.00
CA GLN A 22 7.73 13.43 -19.31
C GLN A 22 8.50 14.77 -19.36
N ALA A 23 8.24 15.66 -18.40
CA ALA A 23 8.90 16.96 -18.34
C ALA A 23 10.43 16.81 -18.13
N ILE A 24 10.86 15.95 -17.23
CA ILE A 24 12.28 15.69 -16.98
C ILE A 24 12.95 15.11 -18.23
N ALA A 25 12.33 14.12 -18.86
CA ALA A 25 12.86 13.49 -20.06
C ALA A 25 13.02 14.48 -21.22
N THR A 26 11.99 15.31 -21.46
CA THR A 26 11.94 16.18 -22.67
C THR A 26 12.66 17.50 -22.48
N HIS A 27 12.53 18.15 -21.32
CA HIS A 27 13.02 19.51 -21.11
C HIS A 27 14.40 19.57 -20.43
N PHE A 28 14.67 18.64 -19.52
CA PHE A 28 15.89 18.70 -18.71
C PHE A 28 16.98 17.73 -19.19
N LEU A 29 16.63 16.45 -19.37
CA LEU A 29 17.62 15.42 -19.67
C LEU A 29 17.72 15.11 -21.17
N LYS A 30 16.67 15.33 -21.94
CA LYS A 30 16.56 14.96 -23.37
C LYS A 30 16.89 13.49 -23.62
N VAL A 31 16.31 12.61 -22.78
CA VAL A 31 16.49 11.17 -22.85
C VAL A 31 15.17 10.48 -23.20
N PRO A 32 15.21 9.27 -23.76
CA PRO A 32 14.02 8.48 -24.00
C PRO A 32 13.25 8.21 -22.70
N VAL A 33 11.92 8.19 -22.80
CA VAL A 33 11.03 7.83 -21.69
C VAL A 33 10.02 6.78 -22.17
N PHE A 34 9.85 5.74 -21.38
CA PHE A 34 8.73 4.82 -21.50
C PHE A 34 7.77 5.07 -20.33
N ASN A 35 6.50 5.23 -20.64
CA ASN A 35 5.45 5.26 -19.64
C ASN A 35 4.51 4.10 -19.93
N ASP A 36 4.29 3.25 -18.92
CA ASP A 36 3.30 2.20 -19.02
C ASP A 36 1.88 2.78 -19.07
N ASP A 37 1.01 2.12 -19.80
CA ASP A 37 -0.41 2.47 -19.84
C ASP A 37 -1.11 1.89 -18.61
N PRO A 38 -1.84 2.70 -17.85
CA PRO A 38 -2.62 2.20 -16.73
C PRO A 38 -3.76 1.33 -17.26
N VAL A 39 -3.76 0.08 -16.89
CA VAL A 39 -4.86 -0.83 -17.20
C VAL A 39 -5.80 -0.86 -15.99
N SER A 40 -6.92 -0.19 -16.12
CA SER A 40 -7.91 -0.09 -15.07
C SER A 40 -9.31 -0.20 -15.67
N PRO A 41 -9.98 -1.35 -15.54
CA PRO A 41 -11.36 -1.48 -15.97
C PRO A 41 -12.26 -0.51 -15.21
N PRO A 42 -13.41 -0.12 -15.78
CA PRO A 42 -14.43 0.64 -15.06
C PRO A 42 -14.81 -0.05 -13.75
N TYR A 43 -15.11 0.73 -12.72
CA TYR A 43 -15.44 0.19 -11.38
C TYR A 43 -16.69 -0.68 -11.35
N ASP A 44 -17.58 -0.52 -12.33
CA ASP A 44 -18.82 -1.26 -12.52
C ASP A 44 -18.69 -2.43 -13.52
N ALA A 45 -17.48 -2.68 -14.05
CA ALA A 45 -17.24 -3.80 -14.94
C ALA A 45 -17.38 -5.13 -14.21
N ASP A 46 -18.05 -6.08 -14.86
CA ASP A 46 -18.09 -7.46 -14.37
C ASP A 46 -16.71 -8.12 -14.56
N MET A 47 -15.93 -8.14 -13.50
CA MET A 47 -14.58 -8.68 -13.51
C MET A 47 -14.53 -10.20 -13.64
N GLU A 48 -15.66 -10.88 -13.49
CA GLU A 48 -15.79 -12.33 -13.73
C GLU A 48 -16.14 -12.65 -15.19
N ASP A 49 -16.51 -11.63 -16.01
CA ASP A 49 -16.71 -11.83 -17.44
C ASP A 49 -15.37 -12.16 -18.13
N PRO A 50 -15.22 -13.37 -18.72
CA PRO A 50 -13.97 -13.74 -19.39
C PRO A 50 -13.55 -12.80 -20.52
N ARG A 51 -14.51 -12.14 -21.18
CA ARG A 51 -14.24 -11.19 -22.28
C ARG A 51 -13.55 -9.93 -21.75
N ILE A 52 -13.97 -9.45 -20.59
CA ILE A 52 -13.34 -8.31 -19.90
C ILE A 52 -11.94 -8.71 -19.46
N ALA A 53 -11.79 -9.85 -18.80
CA ALA A 53 -10.51 -10.35 -18.37
C ALA A 53 -9.52 -10.47 -19.55
N GLU A 54 -9.93 -11.08 -20.65
CA GLU A 54 -9.09 -11.29 -21.83
C GLU A 54 -8.71 -9.96 -22.50
N HIS A 55 -9.66 -9.02 -22.60
CA HIS A 55 -9.39 -7.69 -23.14
C HIS A 55 -8.29 -6.97 -22.34
N TYR A 56 -8.40 -6.92 -21.02
CA TYR A 56 -7.43 -6.23 -20.19
C TYR A 56 -6.10 -6.97 -20.08
N LYS A 57 -6.10 -8.30 -20.04
CA LYS A 57 -4.87 -9.10 -20.11
C LYS A 57 -4.14 -8.87 -21.44
N ALA A 58 -4.85 -8.74 -22.56
CA ALA A 58 -4.23 -8.39 -23.84
C ALA A 58 -3.57 -7.01 -23.81
N GLN A 59 -4.18 -6.01 -23.15
CA GLN A 59 -3.55 -4.70 -22.97
C GLN A 59 -2.30 -4.77 -22.08
N ILE A 60 -2.37 -5.47 -20.94
CA ILE A 60 -1.23 -5.66 -20.04
C ILE A 60 -0.07 -6.33 -20.79
N ARG A 61 -0.36 -7.38 -21.57
CA ARG A 61 0.62 -8.11 -22.37
C ARG A 61 1.26 -7.21 -23.42
N ALA A 62 0.46 -6.38 -24.11
CA ALA A 62 0.96 -5.43 -25.10
C ALA A 62 1.87 -4.38 -24.46
N SER A 63 1.48 -3.80 -23.31
CA SER A 63 2.29 -2.83 -22.58
C SER A 63 3.60 -3.45 -22.08
N LEU A 64 3.57 -4.66 -21.53
CA LEU A 64 4.78 -5.37 -21.08
C LEU A 64 5.73 -5.66 -22.24
N ASN A 65 5.22 -6.14 -23.36
CA ASN A 65 6.04 -6.40 -24.54
C ASN A 65 6.68 -5.12 -25.10
N ALA A 66 5.94 -4.01 -25.09
CA ALA A 66 6.47 -2.71 -25.47
C ALA A 66 7.57 -2.22 -24.52
N GLN A 67 7.39 -2.44 -23.20
CA GLN A 67 8.41 -2.13 -22.20
C GLN A 67 9.67 -2.96 -22.39
N ILE A 68 9.52 -4.28 -22.63
CA ILE A 68 10.65 -5.17 -22.92
C ILE A 68 11.39 -4.71 -24.17
N ALA A 69 10.68 -4.44 -25.26
CA ALA A 69 11.28 -3.97 -26.51
C ALA A 69 12.02 -2.62 -26.33
N PHE A 70 11.42 -1.69 -25.54
CA PHE A 70 12.08 -0.44 -25.19
C PHE A 70 13.39 -0.67 -24.44
N LEU A 71 13.36 -1.49 -23.39
CA LEU A 71 14.56 -1.80 -22.60
C LEU A 71 15.64 -2.50 -23.40
N GLU A 72 15.27 -3.48 -24.23
CA GLU A 72 16.20 -4.14 -25.15
C GLU A 72 16.84 -3.14 -26.13
N GLY A 73 16.03 -2.23 -26.68
CA GLY A 73 16.52 -1.17 -27.58
C GLY A 73 17.47 -0.18 -26.88
N GLN A 74 17.22 0.18 -25.62
CA GLN A 74 18.06 1.11 -24.87
C GLN A 74 19.35 0.47 -24.33
N THR A 75 19.31 -0.81 -23.99
CA THR A 75 20.44 -1.51 -23.33
C THR A 75 21.27 -2.34 -24.28
N GLY A 76 20.74 -2.69 -25.47
CA GLY A 76 21.33 -3.65 -26.38
C GLY A 76 21.33 -5.10 -25.88
N LYS A 77 20.65 -5.39 -24.77
CA LYS A 77 20.56 -6.72 -24.14
C LYS A 77 19.17 -7.31 -24.38
N LYS A 78 19.12 -8.62 -24.54
CA LYS A 78 17.86 -9.36 -24.62
C LYS A 78 17.35 -9.75 -23.24
N LEU A 79 16.03 -9.83 -23.09
CA LEU A 79 15.43 -10.34 -21.85
C LEU A 79 15.90 -11.76 -21.57
N ASP A 80 16.48 -11.96 -20.41
CA ASP A 80 16.80 -13.28 -19.87
C ASP A 80 15.55 -13.87 -19.19
N ILE A 81 14.90 -14.80 -19.85
CA ILE A 81 13.67 -15.46 -19.36
C ILE A 81 13.94 -16.28 -18.08
N GLY A 82 15.14 -16.87 -17.96
CA GLY A 82 15.52 -17.61 -16.74
C GLY A 82 15.63 -16.67 -15.54
N ARG A 83 16.34 -15.56 -15.70
CA ARG A 83 16.47 -14.54 -14.65
C ARG A 83 15.11 -13.88 -14.34
N PHE A 84 14.29 -13.62 -15.36
CA PHE A 84 12.95 -13.05 -15.14
C PHE A 84 12.06 -13.98 -14.31
N ARG A 85 12.10 -15.27 -14.58
CA ARG A 85 11.39 -16.29 -13.78
C ARG A 85 11.87 -16.30 -12.33
N GLU A 86 13.17 -16.22 -12.11
CA GLU A 86 13.76 -16.14 -10.77
C GLU A 86 13.29 -14.90 -10.00
N ILE A 87 13.33 -13.73 -10.65
CA ILE A 87 12.84 -12.45 -10.10
C ILE A 87 11.36 -12.57 -9.70
N MET A 88 10.53 -13.14 -10.58
CA MET A 88 9.11 -13.34 -10.31
C MET A 88 8.90 -14.26 -9.10
N LYS A 89 9.65 -15.35 -8.99
CA LYS A 89 9.59 -16.29 -7.88
C LYS A 89 9.97 -15.60 -6.55
N ASN A 90 11.09 -14.91 -6.53
CA ASN A 90 11.56 -14.18 -5.35
C ASN A 90 10.55 -13.12 -4.93
N SER A 91 9.98 -12.37 -5.88
CA SER A 91 8.96 -11.37 -5.61
C SER A 91 7.69 -11.98 -4.99
N GLN A 92 7.22 -13.13 -5.48
CA GLN A 92 6.07 -13.82 -4.89
C GLN A 92 6.37 -14.28 -3.44
N GLU A 93 7.55 -14.86 -3.21
CA GLU A 93 7.96 -15.30 -1.87
C GLU A 93 8.10 -14.13 -0.89
N ALA A 94 8.71 -13.01 -1.33
CA ALA A 94 8.86 -11.82 -0.51
C ALA A 94 7.50 -11.19 -0.11
N ILE A 95 6.59 -11.08 -1.09
CA ILE A 95 5.22 -10.56 -0.84
C ILE A 95 4.47 -11.47 0.13
N ARG A 96 4.62 -12.79 0.03
CA ARG A 96 3.98 -13.73 0.94
C ARG A 96 4.42 -13.49 2.40
N TYR A 97 5.73 -13.41 2.66
CA TYR A 97 6.21 -13.10 4.02
C TYR A 97 5.76 -11.72 4.51
N TRP A 98 5.76 -10.72 3.62
CA TRP A 98 5.26 -9.40 3.96
C TRP A 98 3.77 -9.41 4.35
N TYR A 99 2.95 -10.13 3.61
CA TYR A 99 1.54 -10.34 3.94
C TYR A 99 1.38 -11.07 5.29
N GLU A 100 2.16 -12.13 5.54
CA GLU A 100 2.12 -12.85 6.81
C GLU A 100 2.50 -11.94 8.00
N VAL A 101 3.42 -11.00 7.83
CA VAL A 101 3.71 -9.97 8.85
C VAL A 101 2.49 -9.09 9.13
N LEU A 102 1.74 -8.67 8.10
CA LEU A 102 0.50 -7.91 8.29
C LEU A 102 -0.54 -8.71 9.07
N GLU A 103 -0.68 -10.00 8.78
CA GLU A 103 -1.58 -10.89 9.52
C GLU A 103 -1.19 -11.00 11.01
N LEU A 104 0.09 -11.10 11.30
CA LEU A 104 0.58 -11.13 12.69
C LEU A 104 0.29 -9.84 13.46
N ARG A 105 0.20 -8.69 12.80
CA ARG A 105 -0.12 -7.39 13.42
C ARG A 105 -1.56 -7.29 13.92
N LYS A 106 -2.42 -8.27 13.60
CA LYS A 106 -3.77 -8.42 14.19
C LYS A 106 -3.72 -8.82 15.67
N ALA A 107 -2.60 -9.37 16.13
CA ALA A 107 -2.41 -9.74 17.54
C ALA A 107 -2.56 -8.57 18.51
N VAL A 108 -2.94 -8.87 19.74
CA VAL A 108 -3.00 -7.92 20.86
C VAL A 108 -2.13 -8.46 21.99
N PRO A 109 -1.10 -7.72 22.39
CA PRO A 109 -0.68 -6.42 21.89
C PRO A 109 -0.09 -6.48 20.48
N CYS A 110 -0.10 -5.34 19.76
CA CYS A 110 0.42 -5.22 18.41
C CYS A 110 1.96 -5.42 18.40
N PRO A 111 2.49 -6.39 17.64
CA PRO A 111 3.90 -6.75 17.71
C PRO A 111 4.84 -5.84 16.89
N MET A 112 4.28 -5.01 15.98
CA MET A 112 5.06 -4.15 15.08
C MET A 112 4.30 -2.84 14.79
N GLY A 113 4.94 -1.70 14.99
CA GLY A 113 4.38 -0.37 14.76
C GLY A 113 4.45 0.11 13.32
N SER A 114 3.78 1.24 13.05
CA SER A 114 3.74 1.83 11.70
C SER A 114 5.07 2.46 11.31
N GLU A 115 5.85 2.96 12.25
CA GLU A 115 7.21 3.47 11.97
C GLU A 115 8.11 2.38 11.39
N ASP A 116 8.04 1.17 11.94
CA ASP A 116 8.76 0.00 11.42
C ASP A 116 8.16 -0.46 10.08
N TYR A 117 6.83 -0.49 9.97
CA TYR A 117 6.14 -0.85 8.75
C TYR A 117 6.55 0.02 7.57
N PHE A 118 6.53 1.35 7.75
CA PHE A 118 6.89 2.28 6.68
C PHE A 118 8.37 2.25 6.32
N THR A 119 9.25 1.87 7.24
CA THR A 119 10.68 1.66 6.92
C THR A 119 10.91 0.30 6.27
N ALA A 120 10.18 -0.73 6.67
CA ALA A 120 10.30 -2.07 6.11
C ALA A 120 9.79 -2.21 4.67
N ILE A 121 9.14 -1.17 4.10
CA ILE A 121 8.73 -1.16 2.68
C ILE A 121 9.93 -1.05 1.71
N ILE A 122 11.08 -0.60 2.17
CA ILE A 122 12.25 -0.29 1.32
C ILE A 122 12.71 -1.49 0.48
N PRO A 123 12.90 -2.71 1.02
CA PRO A 123 13.26 -3.86 0.19
C PRO A 123 12.20 -4.19 -0.87
N PHE A 124 10.93 -3.99 -0.59
CA PHE A 124 9.86 -4.18 -1.58
C PHE A 124 9.97 -3.18 -2.75
N LEU A 125 10.33 -1.93 -2.47
CA LEU A 125 10.42 -0.88 -3.50
C LEU A 125 11.69 -0.99 -4.35
N TYR A 126 12.80 -1.45 -3.79
CA TYR A 126 14.11 -1.35 -4.43
C TYR A 126 14.79 -2.70 -4.70
N LEU A 127 14.36 -3.77 -4.05
CA LEU A 127 14.93 -5.12 -4.15
C LEU A 127 13.87 -6.18 -4.50
N ALA A 128 12.70 -5.77 -4.99
CA ALA A 128 11.59 -6.67 -5.33
C ALA A 128 12.02 -7.68 -6.40
N GLY A 129 12.35 -8.87 -6.07
CA GLY A 129 12.83 -9.92 -6.96
C GLY A 129 14.27 -10.36 -6.67
N GLU A 130 14.97 -9.66 -5.80
CA GLU A 130 16.26 -10.09 -5.30
C GLU A 130 16.09 -11.00 -4.07
N ARG A 131 17.05 -11.91 -3.87
CA ARG A 131 17.01 -12.85 -2.75
C ARG A 131 17.08 -12.15 -1.39
N GLU A 132 17.77 -11.02 -1.35
CA GLU A 132 17.91 -10.17 -0.17
C GLU A 132 16.56 -9.68 0.35
N ALA A 133 15.62 -9.34 -0.52
CA ALA A 133 14.26 -8.97 -0.10
C ALA A 133 13.52 -10.15 0.53
N VAL A 134 13.66 -11.35 -0.05
CA VAL A 134 13.06 -12.57 0.51
C VAL A 134 13.61 -12.85 1.90
N ASP A 135 14.94 -12.80 2.04
CA ASP A 135 15.62 -13.08 3.30
C ASP A 135 15.23 -12.05 4.37
N PHE A 136 15.17 -10.77 4.01
CA PHE A 136 14.70 -9.70 4.90
C PHE A 136 13.28 -9.96 5.42
N TYR A 137 12.30 -10.21 4.53
CA TYR A 137 10.92 -10.39 4.97
C TYR A 137 10.70 -11.71 5.71
N ARG A 138 11.45 -12.76 5.38
CA ARG A 138 11.43 -13.99 6.14
C ARG A 138 11.93 -13.79 7.56
N ASP A 139 13.01 -13.03 7.73
CA ASP A 139 13.59 -12.77 9.04
C ASP A 139 12.70 -11.82 9.86
N LEU A 140 12.12 -10.80 9.22
CA LEU A 140 11.09 -9.93 9.82
C LEU A 140 9.88 -10.74 10.29
N TYR A 141 9.37 -11.68 9.45
CA TYR A 141 8.28 -12.57 9.83
C TYR A 141 8.62 -13.38 11.09
N ARG A 142 9.82 -13.94 11.15
CA ARG A 142 10.27 -14.74 12.32
C ARG A 142 10.32 -13.89 13.58
N GLU A 143 10.87 -12.68 13.49
CA GLU A 143 10.94 -11.77 14.64
C GLU A 143 9.56 -11.37 15.12
N VAL A 144 8.67 -10.94 14.20
CA VAL A 144 7.31 -10.51 14.56
C VAL A 144 6.51 -11.69 15.12
N LYS A 145 6.67 -12.89 14.53
CA LYS A 145 6.04 -14.11 15.05
C LYS A 145 6.52 -14.46 16.46
N GLU A 146 7.81 -14.35 16.74
CA GLU A 146 8.34 -14.59 18.09
C GLU A 146 7.74 -13.61 19.10
N ARG A 147 7.58 -12.33 18.74
CA ARG A 147 6.90 -11.35 19.60
C ARG A 147 5.45 -11.74 19.89
N VAL A 148 4.71 -12.20 18.87
CA VAL A 148 3.34 -12.69 19.03
C VAL A 148 3.29 -13.91 19.97
N ASP A 149 4.16 -14.91 19.74
CA ASP A 149 4.21 -16.15 20.52
C ASP A 149 4.53 -15.88 22.01
N ARG A 150 5.27 -14.81 22.28
CA ARG A 150 5.62 -14.36 23.63
C ARG A 150 4.65 -13.34 24.22
N GLY A 151 3.64 -12.90 23.49
CA GLY A 151 2.72 -11.85 23.92
C GLY A 151 3.38 -10.48 24.09
N VAL A 152 4.45 -10.18 23.33
CA VAL A 152 5.22 -8.93 23.43
C VAL A 152 4.73 -7.93 22.38
N GLY A 153 4.20 -6.79 22.82
CA GLY A 153 3.83 -5.65 21.97
C GLY A 153 4.95 -4.63 21.85
N VAL A 154 4.73 -3.64 20.96
CA VAL A 154 5.65 -2.51 20.79
C VAL A 154 5.71 -1.64 22.03
N ILE A 155 4.57 -1.45 22.70
CA ILE A 155 4.45 -0.64 23.90
C ILE A 155 3.96 -1.48 25.10
N PRO A 156 4.34 -1.12 26.33
CA PRO A 156 3.96 -1.89 27.52
C PRO A 156 2.45 -1.94 27.77
N GLU A 157 1.74 -0.86 27.46
CA GLU A 157 0.30 -0.73 27.66
C GLU A 157 -0.35 -0.20 26.38
N GLU A 158 -0.99 -1.08 25.63
CA GLU A 158 -1.74 -0.76 24.42
C GLU A 158 -3.20 -0.45 24.78
N ARG A 159 -3.50 0.85 24.84
CA ARG A 159 -4.84 1.35 25.24
C ARG A 159 -5.76 1.57 24.05
N TYR A 160 -5.19 1.99 22.90
CA TYR A 160 -5.93 2.35 21.70
C TYR A 160 -5.30 1.74 20.46
N ARG A 161 -6.13 1.24 19.57
CA ARG A 161 -5.74 0.66 18.28
C ARG A 161 -6.30 1.46 17.12
N PHE A 162 -5.45 1.90 16.23
CA PHE A 162 -5.83 2.74 15.09
C PHE A 162 -5.47 2.13 13.75
N GLY A 163 -6.32 2.43 12.73
CA GLY A 163 -5.95 2.33 11.33
C GLY A 163 -5.45 3.68 10.81
N TRP A 164 -4.44 3.65 9.96
CA TRP A 164 -3.91 4.84 9.29
C TRP A 164 -4.36 4.88 7.83
N LEU A 165 -4.97 6.00 7.42
CA LEU A 165 -5.46 6.21 6.06
C LEU A 165 -4.67 7.33 5.37
N GLY A 166 -4.06 7.01 4.24
CA GLY A 166 -3.26 7.94 3.45
C GLY A 166 -1.74 7.78 3.63
N ILE A 167 -0.99 8.55 2.84
CA ILE A 167 0.47 8.53 2.86
C ILE A 167 0.98 9.15 4.17
N PRO A 168 1.99 8.60 4.84
CA PRO A 168 2.53 9.20 6.05
C PRO A 168 3.31 10.49 5.74
N PRO A 169 3.53 11.35 6.72
CA PRO A 169 4.50 12.45 6.60
C PRO A 169 5.92 11.88 6.67
N TRP A 170 6.52 11.58 5.50
CA TRP A 170 7.82 10.90 5.40
C TRP A 170 8.96 11.60 6.13
N PHE A 171 8.89 12.93 6.26
CA PHE A 171 9.87 13.71 7.01
C PHE A 171 9.70 13.60 8.53
N ASN A 172 8.60 13.00 9.01
CA ASN A 172 8.29 12.92 10.44
C ASN A 172 7.54 11.62 10.80
N LEU A 173 8.18 10.48 10.59
CA LEU A 173 7.66 9.18 11.07
C LEU A 173 7.67 9.08 12.60
N GLY A 174 8.41 9.94 13.30
CA GLY A 174 8.38 10.08 14.74
C GLY A 174 7.00 10.43 15.32
N LEU A 175 6.04 10.82 14.46
CA LEU A 175 4.65 10.95 14.82
C LEU A 175 4.06 9.65 15.39
N PHE A 176 4.40 8.50 14.81
CA PHE A 176 3.93 7.21 15.30
C PHE A 176 4.50 6.90 16.68
N ASN A 177 5.77 7.21 16.94
CA ASN A 177 6.35 7.08 18.26
C ASN A 177 5.68 8.00 19.29
N TYR A 178 5.31 9.22 18.89
CA TYR A 178 4.54 10.11 19.76
C TYR A 178 3.19 9.48 20.15
N LEU A 179 2.44 8.89 19.20
CA LEU A 179 1.19 8.18 19.50
C LEU A 179 1.42 7.04 20.50
N GLN A 180 2.51 6.30 20.36
CA GLN A 180 2.88 5.23 21.29
C GLN A 180 3.09 5.73 22.72
N THR A 181 3.63 6.95 22.91
CA THR A 181 3.76 7.55 24.26
C THR A 181 2.40 7.83 24.91
N LEU A 182 1.34 7.90 24.12
CA LEU A 182 -0.05 8.07 24.57
C LEU A 182 -0.80 6.73 24.76
N GLY A 183 -0.12 5.60 24.60
CA GLY A 183 -0.72 4.27 24.63
C GLY A 183 -1.51 3.92 23.37
N ALA A 184 -1.23 4.61 22.25
CA ALA A 184 -1.95 4.46 20.99
C ALA A 184 -1.07 3.78 19.93
N MET A 185 -1.54 2.62 19.43
CA MET A 185 -0.88 1.87 18.38
C MET A 185 -1.59 2.04 17.04
N VAL A 186 -0.84 2.34 15.99
CA VAL A 186 -1.33 2.19 14.61
C VAL A 186 -0.96 0.78 14.15
N CYS A 187 -2.00 -0.03 13.90
CA CYS A 187 -1.86 -1.46 13.66
C CYS A 187 -1.97 -1.85 12.18
N ILE A 188 -2.55 -0.98 11.35
CA ILE A 188 -2.74 -1.21 9.91
C ILE A 188 -2.73 0.12 9.16
N GLU A 189 -2.17 0.13 7.96
CA GLU A 189 -2.03 1.28 7.08
C GLU A 189 -2.60 1.02 5.69
N SER A 190 -3.27 2.02 5.12
CA SER A 190 -3.80 1.90 3.75
C SER A 190 -2.73 2.04 2.67
N THR A 191 -1.64 2.76 2.96
CA THR A 191 -0.56 2.96 2.01
C THR A 191 0.43 1.81 2.08
N TYR A 192 0.78 1.25 0.93
CA TYR A 192 1.61 0.07 0.76
C TYR A 192 1.03 -1.22 1.35
N TYR A 193 -0.25 -1.22 1.67
CA TYR A 193 -0.94 -2.45 2.03
C TYR A 193 -0.83 -3.47 0.88
N VAL A 194 -0.39 -4.65 1.21
CA VAL A 194 -0.42 -5.81 0.31
C VAL A 194 -1.59 -6.69 0.73
N GLY A 195 -2.47 -6.97 -0.22
CA GLY A 195 -3.51 -7.97 -0.02
C GLY A 195 -2.95 -9.38 -0.05
N HIS A 196 -3.85 -10.36 -0.06
CA HIS A 196 -3.46 -11.77 -0.17
C HIS A 196 -2.53 -11.99 -1.37
N PRO A 197 -1.41 -12.71 -1.21
CA PRO A 197 -0.46 -12.96 -2.29
C PRO A 197 -1.13 -13.68 -3.47
N VAL A 198 -0.87 -13.19 -4.66
CA VAL A 198 -1.30 -13.85 -5.90
C VAL A 198 -0.19 -14.78 -6.37
N GLU A 199 -0.43 -16.07 -6.29
CA GLU A 199 0.45 -17.07 -6.88
C GLU A 199 0.06 -17.31 -8.34
N VAL A 200 1.04 -17.29 -9.22
CA VAL A 200 0.86 -17.53 -10.66
C VAL A 200 1.82 -18.60 -11.17
N ASP A 201 1.41 -19.27 -12.25
CA ASP A 201 2.29 -20.18 -12.98
C ASP A 201 3.45 -19.39 -13.62
N LEU A 202 4.66 -19.85 -13.36
CA LEU A 202 5.89 -19.28 -13.89
C LEU A 202 6.53 -20.13 -15.00
N THR A 203 5.80 -21.10 -15.55
CA THR A 203 6.24 -21.84 -16.74
C THR A 203 6.52 -20.88 -17.90
N ASP A 204 5.63 -19.90 -18.10
CA ASP A 204 5.89 -18.69 -18.87
C ASP A 204 5.86 -17.47 -17.93
N PRO A 205 7.00 -16.87 -17.57
CA PRO A 205 7.02 -15.78 -16.62
C PRO A 205 6.46 -14.47 -17.18
N VAL A 206 6.35 -14.32 -18.52
CA VAL A 206 5.70 -13.17 -19.15
C VAL A 206 4.19 -13.27 -18.93
N GLU A 207 3.59 -14.40 -19.21
CA GLU A 207 2.17 -14.64 -18.90
C GLU A 207 1.90 -14.65 -17.40
N GLY A 208 2.80 -15.19 -16.59
CA GLY A 208 2.73 -15.06 -15.13
C GLY A 208 2.69 -13.61 -14.65
N TRP A 209 3.49 -12.72 -15.27
CA TRP A 209 3.39 -11.28 -14.99
C TRP A 209 2.05 -10.69 -15.40
N VAL A 210 1.55 -11.03 -16.59
CA VAL A 210 0.25 -10.57 -17.08
C VAL A 210 -0.86 -10.99 -16.10
N GLU A 211 -0.88 -12.26 -15.70
CA GLU A 211 -1.87 -12.79 -14.77
C GLU A 211 -1.79 -12.10 -13.41
N ARG A 212 -0.58 -11.98 -12.84
CA ARG A 212 -0.38 -11.29 -11.56
C ARG A 212 -0.82 -9.83 -11.60
N THR A 213 -0.50 -9.13 -12.69
CA THR A 213 -0.89 -7.73 -12.87
C THR A 213 -2.40 -7.60 -13.00
N TRP A 214 -3.04 -8.49 -13.78
CA TRP A 214 -4.48 -8.55 -13.88
C TRP A 214 -5.15 -8.83 -12.53
N GLN A 215 -4.73 -9.86 -11.83
CA GLN A 215 -5.26 -10.20 -10.51
C GLN A 215 -5.08 -9.04 -9.53
N THR A 216 -3.89 -8.44 -9.46
CA THR A 216 -3.65 -7.25 -8.62
C THR A 216 -4.52 -6.06 -9.05
N GLY A 217 -4.74 -5.85 -10.34
CA GLY A 217 -5.61 -4.81 -10.89
C GLY A 217 -7.10 -5.09 -10.64
N LYS A 218 -7.52 -6.34 -10.80
CA LYS A 218 -8.84 -6.84 -10.43
C LYS A 218 -9.15 -6.46 -8.99
N PHE A 219 -8.20 -6.65 -8.08
CA PHE A 219 -8.31 -6.33 -6.67
C PHE A 219 -8.40 -4.83 -6.34
N LYS A 220 -7.81 -4.00 -7.19
CA LYS A 220 -7.92 -2.55 -7.04
C LYS A 220 -9.29 -2.01 -7.45
N ASN A 221 -9.96 -2.68 -8.36
CA ASN A 221 -11.22 -2.25 -8.95
C ASN A 221 -12.43 -3.05 -8.49
N GLN A 222 -12.24 -4.26 -8.01
CA GLN A 222 -13.34 -5.00 -7.42
C GLN A 222 -13.57 -4.56 -5.99
N GLN A 223 -14.77 -4.18 -5.76
CA GLN A 223 -15.48 -4.37 -4.52
C GLN A 223 -15.17 -5.78 -4.06
N GLY A 224 -14.59 -5.89 -2.86
CA GLY A 224 -14.30 -7.19 -2.33
C GLY A 224 -15.45 -8.12 -2.66
N SER A 225 -15.27 -9.04 -3.59
CA SER A 225 -16.26 -10.03 -3.87
C SER A 225 -16.40 -10.84 -2.60
N GLU A 226 -17.58 -11.31 -2.29
CA GLU A 226 -17.80 -12.24 -1.19
C GLU A 226 -16.82 -13.42 -1.26
N ALA A 227 -16.28 -13.72 -2.46
CA ALA A 227 -15.36 -14.82 -2.72
C ALA A 227 -13.90 -14.53 -2.33
N ASN A 228 -13.43 -13.29 -2.34
CA ASN A 228 -12.05 -12.97 -1.91
C ASN A 228 -11.94 -11.53 -1.37
N PRO A 229 -12.36 -11.30 -0.13
CA PRO A 229 -12.34 -9.98 0.49
C PRO A 229 -10.93 -9.44 0.77
N ASP A 230 -9.89 -10.30 0.70
CA ASP A 230 -8.51 -9.96 1.08
C ASP A 230 -7.76 -9.10 0.07
N ILE A 231 -8.40 -8.79 -1.06
CA ILE A 231 -7.68 -8.33 -2.22
C ILE A 231 -7.95 -6.87 -2.59
N CYS A 232 -8.51 -6.10 -1.70
CA CYS A 232 -8.75 -4.67 -1.92
C CYS A 232 -7.53 -3.81 -1.57
N ASN A 233 -7.13 -2.93 -2.49
CA ASN A 233 -6.14 -1.89 -2.19
C ASN A 233 -6.85 -0.61 -1.75
N PRO A 234 -6.82 -0.26 -0.45
CA PRO A 234 -7.48 0.94 0.06
C PRO A 234 -6.80 2.24 -0.34
N GLY A 235 -5.63 2.16 -0.96
CA GLY A 235 -4.89 3.33 -1.45
C GLY A 235 -5.42 3.90 -2.75
N VAL A 236 -6.29 3.18 -3.46
CA VAL A 236 -6.98 3.69 -4.65
C VAL A 236 -8.44 3.83 -4.32
N PHE A 237 -8.92 5.05 -4.31
CA PHE A 237 -10.26 5.37 -3.92
C PHE A 237 -11.30 4.77 -4.90
N ASN A 238 -11.94 3.70 -4.49
CA ASN A 238 -13.23 3.27 -5.00
C ASN A 238 -14.22 3.29 -3.83
N PRO A 239 -15.30 4.08 -3.89
CA PRO A 239 -16.22 4.25 -2.77
C PRO A 239 -16.84 2.96 -2.23
N GLY A 240 -17.06 1.98 -3.10
CA GLY A 240 -17.63 0.69 -2.69
C GLY A 240 -16.61 -0.24 -2.04
N VAL A 241 -15.42 -0.31 -2.60
CA VAL A 241 -14.36 -1.27 -2.24
C VAL A 241 -13.65 -0.94 -0.95
N GLY A 242 -13.26 0.33 -0.80
CA GLY A 242 -12.59 0.77 0.42
C GLY A 242 -13.45 0.61 1.66
N GLY A 243 -14.79 0.59 1.47
CA GLY A 243 -15.73 0.40 2.55
C GLY A 243 -15.68 -0.99 3.17
N GLU A 244 -15.70 -2.04 2.36
CA GLU A 244 -15.68 -3.43 2.86
C GLU A 244 -14.34 -3.76 3.53
N LEU A 245 -13.23 -3.34 2.93
CA LEU A 245 -11.92 -3.55 3.54
C LEU A 245 -11.78 -2.83 4.88
N ILE A 246 -12.27 -1.59 4.98
CA ILE A 246 -12.28 -0.84 6.25
C ILE A 246 -13.13 -1.54 7.31
N LYS A 247 -14.29 -2.07 6.96
CA LYS A 247 -15.14 -2.85 7.88
C LYS A 247 -14.39 -4.06 8.42
N ARG A 248 -13.69 -4.78 7.55
CA ARG A 248 -12.85 -5.91 7.94
C ARG A 248 -11.72 -5.48 8.87
N TRP A 249 -10.99 -4.42 8.55
CA TRP A 249 -9.91 -3.92 9.40
C TRP A 249 -10.40 -3.54 10.79
N VAL A 250 -11.57 -2.89 10.87
CA VAL A 250 -12.18 -2.56 12.17
C VAL A 250 -12.35 -3.82 13.03
N SER A 251 -12.84 -4.90 12.45
CA SER A 251 -13.07 -6.16 13.15
C SER A 251 -11.77 -6.90 13.43
N GLU A 252 -10.96 -7.16 12.41
CA GLU A 252 -9.78 -8.03 12.48
C GLU A 252 -8.65 -7.41 13.31
N TYR A 253 -8.40 -6.11 13.15
CA TYR A 253 -7.40 -5.39 13.92
C TYR A 253 -7.97 -4.79 15.21
N ARG A 254 -9.26 -4.98 15.50
CA ARG A 254 -9.95 -4.46 16.71
C ARG A 254 -9.73 -2.96 16.87
N LEU A 255 -10.03 -2.21 15.83
CA LEU A 255 -9.74 -0.77 15.80
C LEU A 255 -10.69 0.03 16.69
N ASP A 256 -10.13 0.86 17.54
CA ASP A 256 -10.86 1.83 18.37
C ASP A 256 -11.15 3.14 17.61
N GLY A 257 -10.39 3.40 16.54
CA GLY A 257 -10.53 4.58 15.70
C GLY A 257 -9.69 4.51 14.43
N ALA A 258 -9.80 5.53 13.59
CA ALA A 258 -8.97 5.70 12.41
C ALA A 258 -8.41 7.12 12.32
N ILE A 259 -7.21 7.23 11.76
CA ILE A 259 -6.51 8.49 11.53
C ILE A 259 -6.28 8.64 10.04
N ALA A 260 -6.78 9.71 9.44
CA ALA A 260 -6.54 10.02 8.03
C ALA A 260 -5.63 11.23 7.88
N HIS A 261 -4.55 11.04 7.14
CA HIS A 261 -3.70 12.12 6.72
C HIS A 261 -4.18 12.66 5.36
N ARG A 262 -4.71 13.88 5.37
CA ARG A 262 -5.03 14.62 4.14
C ARG A 262 -3.77 15.26 3.60
N THR A 263 -3.16 14.59 2.63
CA THR A 263 -1.94 15.06 2.01
C THR A 263 -2.26 16.09 0.92
N ARG A 264 -1.73 17.32 1.04
CA ARG A 264 -1.99 18.42 0.09
C ARG A 264 -1.53 18.10 -1.33
N SER A 265 -0.39 17.46 -1.45
CA SER A 265 0.24 17.14 -2.74
C SER A 265 -0.20 15.80 -3.35
N CYS A 266 -1.04 15.00 -2.66
CA CYS A 266 -1.53 13.73 -3.18
C CYS A 266 -3.06 13.67 -3.20
N ARG A 267 -3.64 13.94 -4.36
CA ARG A 267 -5.09 13.90 -4.55
C ARG A 267 -5.66 12.49 -4.42
N ALA A 268 -4.95 11.49 -4.91
CA ALA A 268 -5.42 10.11 -4.90
C ALA A 268 -5.70 9.56 -3.50
N THR A 269 -4.86 9.87 -2.51
CA THR A 269 -5.05 9.41 -1.12
C THR A 269 -5.92 10.34 -0.28
N SER A 270 -6.21 11.54 -0.78
CA SER A 270 -7.03 12.55 -0.07
C SER A 270 -8.51 12.52 -0.48
N MET A 271 -8.80 11.96 -1.66
CA MET A 271 -10.19 11.76 -2.09
C MET A 271 -10.86 10.66 -1.27
N GLY A 272 -12.15 10.83 -1.01
CA GLY A 272 -12.97 9.81 -0.36
C GLY A 272 -12.83 9.70 1.15
N GLN A 273 -11.97 10.45 1.80
CA GLN A 273 -11.80 10.39 3.25
C GLN A 273 -13.10 10.69 4.02
N LEU A 274 -13.95 11.59 3.49
CA LEU A 274 -15.24 11.86 4.10
C LEU A 274 -16.20 10.66 3.98
N HIS A 275 -16.17 9.95 2.86
CA HIS A 275 -16.95 8.73 2.68
C HIS A 275 -16.50 7.64 3.67
N MET A 276 -15.18 7.45 3.83
CA MET A 276 -14.63 6.54 4.83
C MET A 276 -15.04 6.92 6.26
N LYS A 277 -15.05 8.21 6.56
CA LYS A 277 -15.51 8.70 7.86
C LYS A 277 -16.97 8.33 8.12
N ASN A 278 -17.84 8.41 7.11
CA ASN A 278 -19.25 8.02 7.25
C ASN A 278 -19.39 6.51 7.51
N ILE A 279 -18.68 5.68 6.75
CA ILE A 279 -18.67 4.21 6.95
C ILE A 279 -18.19 3.87 8.37
N LEU A 280 -17.10 4.47 8.83
CA LEU A 280 -16.60 4.24 10.18
C LEU A 280 -17.57 4.72 11.26
N ALA A 281 -18.25 5.83 11.01
CA ALA A 281 -19.28 6.35 11.94
C ALA A 281 -20.46 5.38 12.07
N GLU A 282 -20.91 4.73 10.98
CA GLU A 282 -21.94 3.68 11.00
C GLU A 282 -21.52 2.47 11.85
N LEU A 283 -20.21 2.17 11.89
CA LEU A 283 -19.64 1.12 12.73
C LEU A 283 -19.38 1.59 14.18
N GLY A 284 -19.67 2.85 14.49
CA GLY A 284 -19.37 3.45 15.79
C GLY A 284 -17.87 3.60 16.05
N VAL A 285 -17.06 3.75 15.01
CA VAL A 285 -15.61 3.94 15.08
C VAL A 285 -15.30 5.39 14.71
N PRO A 286 -14.78 6.21 15.62
CA PRO A 286 -14.44 7.59 15.34
C PRO A 286 -13.25 7.69 14.39
N MET A 287 -13.26 8.70 13.53
CA MET A 287 -12.18 8.99 12.61
C MET A 287 -11.80 10.47 12.69
N MET A 288 -10.52 10.75 12.90
CA MET A 288 -9.96 12.08 12.70
C MET A 288 -9.35 12.24 11.32
N ILE A 289 -9.42 13.47 10.80
CA ILE A 289 -8.72 13.87 9.58
C ILE A 289 -7.85 15.06 9.94
N PHE A 290 -6.55 14.96 9.72
CA PHE A 290 -5.65 16.11 9.83
C PHE A 290 -4.96 16.39 8.49
N GLU A 291 -4.61 17.65 8.26
CA GLU A 291 -4.02 18.07 7.00
C GLU A 291 -2.57 18.47 7.18
N SER A 292 -1.71 17.94 6.32
CA SER A 292 -0.34 18.41 6.12
C SER A 292 0.15 18.01 4.73
N ASP A 293 1.45 17.95 4.52
CA ASP A 293 2.02 17.39 3.30
C ASP A 293 2.86 16.15 3.61
N MET A 294 3.07 15.29 2.61
CA MET A 294 3.87 14.08 2.79
C MET A 294 5.38 14.35 2.79
N VAL A 295 5.82 15.45 2.17
CA VAL A 295 7.25 15.80 2.01
C VAL A 295 7.58 17.24 2.36
N ASP A 296 6.61 18.17 2.37
CA ASP A 296 6.84 19.58 2.67
C ASP A 296 6.62 19.89 4.16
N PRO A 297 7.69 20.05 4.94
CA PRO A 297 7.58 20.32 6.38
C PRO A 297 6.97 21.68 6.70
N ARG A 298 6.86 22.61 5.74
CA ARG A 298 6.21 23.92 5.95
C ARG A 298 4.71 23.80 6.20
N ALA A 299 4.11 22.68 5.77
CA ALA A 299 2.70 22.36 6.05
C ALA A 299 2.49 21.70 7.42
N TRP A 300 3.54 21.53 8.24
CA TRP A 300 3.50 20.86 9.52
C TRP A 300 3.51 21.84 10.68
N SER A 301 2.57 21.70 11.61
CA SER A 301 2.56 22.38 12.89
C SER A 301 2.50 21.35 14.02
N ASP A 302 3.65 21.07 14.63
CA ASP A 302 3.80 20.00 15.61
C ASP A 302 2.83 20.18 16.80
N ALA A 303 2.76 21.37 17.36
CA ALA A 303 1.87 21.67 18.49
C ALA A 303 0.39 21.48 18.14
N GLN A 304 -0.02 21.96 16.96
CA GLN A 304 -1.41 21.85 16.51
C GLN A 304 -1.80 20.40 16.26
N ILE A 305 -0.94 19.64 15.58
CA ILE A 305 -1.21 18.24 15.23
C ILE A 305 -1.23 17.38 16.50
N LYS A 306 -0.28 17.56 17.40
CA LYS A 306 -0.27 16.85 18.69
C LYS A 306 -1.52 17.11 19.52
N ARG A 307 -1.99 18.38 19.54
CA ARG A 307 -3.24 18.73 20.22
C ARG A 307 -4.44 18.03 19.58
N GLN A 308 -4.54 18.03 18.24
CA GLN A 308 -5.61 17.30 17.54
C GLN A 308 -5.62 15.81 17.89
N PHE A 309 -4.47 15.17 18.05
CA PHE A 309 -4.39 13.79 18.50
C PHE A 309 -4.88 13.62 19.93
N GLN A 310 -4.51 14.51 20.84
CA GLN A 310 -4.99 14.46 22.23
C GLN A 310 -6.50 14.61 22.30
N ASP A 311 -7.06 15.61 21.60
CA ASP A 311 -8.51 15.83 21.52
C ASP A 311 -9.23 14.60 20.91
N PHE A 312 -8.61 13.97 19.91
CA PHE A 312 -9.16 12.75 19.30
C PHE A 312 -9.16 11.57 20.25
N LEU A 313 -8.12 11.39 21.07
CA LEU A 313 -8.09 10.34 22.08
C LEU A 313 -9.20 10.48 23.11
N GLU A 314 -9.57 11.68 23.51
CA GLU A 314 -10.72 11.92 24.40
C GLU A 314 -12.06 11.46 23.75
N ILE A 315 -12.20 11.70 22.44
CA ILE A 315 -13.36 11.21 21.68
C ILE A 315 -13.38 9.69 21.68
N VAL A 316 -12.25 9.04 21.36
CA VAL A 316 -12.13 7.57 21.34
C VAL A 316 -12.43 6.97 22.71
N GLU A 317 -11.89 7.55 23.79
CA GLU A 317 -12.15 7.11 25.16
C GLU A 317 -13.65 7.19 25.51
N THR A 318 -14.31 8.25 25.10
CA THR A 318 -15.75 8.41 25.30
C THR A 318 -16.56 7.35 24.54
N HIS A 319 -16.15 7.01 23.31
CA HIS A 319 -16.78 5.95 22.51
C HIS A 319 -16.56 4.57 23.13
N LYS A 320 -15.37 4.28 23.65
CA LYS A 320 -15.08 2.99 24.33
C LYS A 320 -15.95 2.81 25.57
N LYS A 321 -16.10 3.84 26.40
CA LYS A 321 -16.95 3.79 27.61
C LYS A 321 -18.43 3.58 27.31
N ARG A 322 -18.90 3.97 26.14
CA ARG A 322 -20.31 3.75 25.74
C ARG A 322 -20.58 2.33 25.21
N LYS A 323 -19.53 1.61 24.80
CA LYS A 323 -19.62 0.23 24.29
C LYS A 323 -19.38 -0.82 25.38
N SER A 324 -18.71 -0.46 26.48
CA SER A 324 -18.52 -1.29 27.69
C SER A 324 -19.75 -1.24 28.60
#